data_59a9c821c74c7d788f88cf20936ac650
#
_entry.id   59a9c821c74c7d788f88cf20936ac650
#
_cell.length_a   1.000
_cell.length_b   1.000
_cell.length_c   1.000
_cell.angle_alpha   90.00
_cell.angle_beta   90.00
_cell.angle_gamma   90.00
#
_symmetry.space_group_name_H-M   'P 1'
#
loop_
_entity.id
_entity.type
_entity.pdbx_description
1 polymer ?
#
loop_
_entity_poly.entity_id
_entity_poly.type
_entity_poly.pdbx_seq_one_letter_code
_entity_poly.pdbx_strand_id
1 'polypeptide(L)'
;DFNGWDPGAHPLKDLDGDGDYFGLLDLPAGSYHYAIWVDGYTFRDLSNSLTHFSDEGEEHSFVVVESCETPKWKMQTLKTSSQGELTGEFQYLASKRSGKLNEESLTLLLNGENYSNVEFTFENQIAFLEVSDLPPGRYTLSLESTDEYGEATKPWSSVVWVEEKPFSWRDALIYQVVVDRFYNPESALDTNVPISY
;
A
#
# COMPACT_ATOMS: atom_id res chain seq x y z
N ASP A 1 -2.84 -3.53 -18.59
CA ASP A 1 -3.71 -3.85 -19.73
C ASP A 1 -4.59 -5.05 -19.40
N PHE A 2 -5.90 -4.90 -19.49
CA PHE A 2 -6.90 -5.94 -19.19
C PHE A 2 -7.86 -6.21 -20.36
N ASN A 3 -7.72 -5.49 -21.47
CA ASN A 3 -8.64 -5.57 -22.63
C ASN A 3 -7.92 -5.51 -23.97
N GLY A 4 -6.59 -5.69 -24.01
CA GLY A 4 -5.79 -5.57 -25.22
C GLY A 4 -5.71 -4.15 -25.79
N TRP A 5 -5.92 -3.14 -24.95
CA TRP A 5 -5.96 -1.70 -25.34
C TRP A 5 -7.08 -1.38 -26.34
N ASP A 6 -8.18 -2.16 -26.31
CA ASP A 6 -9.38 -1.87 -27.13
C ASP A 6 -10.19 -0.74 -26.47
N PRO A 7 -10.27 0.45 -27.07
CA PRO A 7 -10.99 1.58 -26.49
C PRO A 7 -12.52 1.39 -26.47
N GLY A 8 -13.04 0.44 -27.26
CA GLY A 8 -14.47 0.13 -27.30
C GLY A 8 -14.94 -0.91 -26.30
N ALA A 9 -14.01 -1.63 -25.64
CA ALA A 9 -14.36 -2.78 -24.82
C ALA A 9 -15.11 -2.42 -23.51
N HIS A 10 -14.82 -1.24 -22.94
CA HIS A 10 -15.37 -0.80 -21.65
C HIS A 10 -15.84 0.66 -21.70
N PRO A 11 -16.98 0.94 -22.38
CA PRO A 11 -17.47 2.32 -22.47
C PRO A 11 -17.97 2.83 -21.12
N LEU A 12 -17.50 4.01 -20.73
CA LEU A 12 -18.06 4.75 -19.62
C LEU A 12 -19.39 5.36 -19.98
N LYS A 13 -20.27 5.54 -19.00
CA LYS A 13 -21.63 6.06 -19.21
C LYS A 13 -21.93 7.18 -18.21
N ASP A 14 -22.50 8.23 -18.71
CA ASP A 14 -23.18 9.25 -17.92
C ASP A 14 -24.63 8.79 -17.77
N LEU A 15 -25.02 8.33 -16.58
CA LEU A 15 -26.34 7.70 -16.34
C LEU A 15 -27.40 8.72 -15.95
N ASP A 16 -27.03 9.85 -15.38
CA ASP A 16 -27.94 10.88 -14.86
C ASP A 16 -27.79 12.23 -15.58
N GLY A 17 -26.84 12.37 -16.49
CA GLY A 17 -26.64 13.55 -17.33
C GLY A 17 -25.96 14.69 -16.63
N ASP A 18 -25.22 14.44 -15.56
CA ASP A 18 -24.48 15.47 -14.80
C ASP A 18 -23.07 15.74 -15.37
N GLY A 19 -22.61 14.96 -16.33
CA GLY A 19 -21.31 15.07 -16.98
C GLY A 19 -20.26 14.13 -16.37
N ASP A 20 -20.59 13.39 -15.35
CA ASP A 20 -19.73 12.38 -14.76
C ASP A 20 -19.96 11.00 -15.41
N TYR A 21 -18.87 10.35 -15.82
CA TYR A 21 -18.91 9.10 -16.54
C TYR A 21 -18.43 7.96 -15.70
N PHE A 22 -19.22 6.89 -15.60
CA PHE A 22 -18.95 5.71 -14.77
C PHE A 22 -18.78 4.44 -15.59
N GLY A 23 -17.89 3.57 -15.11
CA GLY A 23 -17.75 2.19 -15.57
C GLY A 23 -17.39 1.29 -14.42
N LEU A 24 -18.00 0.11 -14.35
CA LEU A 24 -17.65 -0.92 -13.38
C LEU A 24 -16.95 -2.06 -14.12
N LEU A 25 -15.77 -2.42 -13.65
CA LEU A 25 -14.97 -3.53 -14.16
C LEU A 25 -14.81 -4.59 -13.08
N ASP A 26 -15.07 -5.84 -13.43
CA ASP A 26 -14.75 -6.99 -12.57
C ASP A 26 -13.44 -7.60 -13.06
N LEU A 27 -12.36 -7.28 -12.34
CA LEU A 27 -11.00 -7.70 -12.68
C LEU A 27 -10.50 -8.71 -11.65
N PRO A 28 -9.80 -9.77 -12.05
CA PRO A 28 -9.05 -10.62 -11.15
C PRO A 28 -8.04 -9.83 -10.32
N ALA A 29 -7.59 -10.38 -9.20
CA ALA A 29 -6.50 -9.78 -8.44
C ALA A 29 -5.25 -9.66 -9.31
N GLY A 30 -4.65 -8.49 -9.30
CA GLY A 30 -3.49 -8.17 -10.16
C GLY A 30 -3.22 -6.69 -10.23
N SER A 31 -2.19 -6.36 -11.00
CA SER A 31 -1.79 -4.98 -11.28
C SER A 31 -2.13 -4.65 -12.72
N TYR A 32 -2.81 -3.53 -12.93
CA TYR A 32 -3.32 -3.16 -14.23
C TYR A 32 -2.92 -1.74 -14.61
N HIS A 33 -2.52 -1.57 -15.85
CA HIS A 33 -2.32 -0.27 -16.47
C HIS A 33 -3.57 0.07 -17.27
N TYR A 34 -4.01 1.31 -17.20
CA TYR A 34 -5.16 1.78 -17.94
C TYR A 34 -4.98 3.23 -18.38
N ALA A 35 -5.76 3.58 -19.38
CA ALA A 35 -5.89 4.95 -19.86
C ALA A 35 -7.35 5.22 -20.23
N ILE A 36 -7.72 6.48 -20.24
CA ILE A 36 -9.05 6.94 -20.66
C ILE A 36 -8.95 7.37 -22.11
N TRP A 37 -9.85 6.87 -22.94
CA TRP A 37 -9.92 7.24 -24.35
C TRP A 37 -11.13 8.14 -24.60
N VAL A 38 -10.91 9.31 -25.20
CA VAL A 38 -11.95 10.31 -25.53
C VAL A 38 -11.67 10.88 -26.90
N ASP A 39 -12.62 10.82 -27.82
CA ASP A 39 -12.59 11.46 -29.13
C ASP A 39 -11.30 11.19 -29.96
N GLY A 40 -10.78 9.97 -29.86
CA GLY A 40 -9.58 9.58 -30.59
C GLY A 40 -8.26 9.83 -29.88
N TYR A 41 -8.29 10.32 -28.66
CA TYR A 41 -7.11 10.61 -27.85
C TYR A 41 -7.07 9.79 -26.57
N THR A 42 -5.89 9.43 -26.14
CA THR A 42 -5.64 8.68 -24.90
C THR A 42 -5.17 9.63 -23.81
N PHE A 43 -5.75 9.53 -22.64
CA PHE A 43 -5.43 10.37 -21.48
C PHE A 43 -5.13 9.50 -20.27
N ARG A 44 -4.21 9.96 -19.45
CA ARG A 44 -4.03 9.48 -18.11
C ARG A 44 -5.21 9.94 -17.23
N ASP A 45 -5.64 9.11 -16.29
CA ASP A 45 -6.57 9.51 -15.24
C ASP A 45 -5.86 10.45 -14.24
N LEU A 46 -6.21 11.73 -14.28
CA LEU A 46 -5.60 12.75 -13.44
C LEU A 46 -6.07 12.67 -11.97
N SER A 47 -7.14 11.95 -11.68
CA SER A 47 -7.62 11.71 -10.32
C SER A 47 -6.83 10.58 -9.64
N ASN A 48 -6.14 9.74 -10.40
CA ASN A 48 -5.28 8.67 -9.90
C ASN A 48 -3.81 9.12 -9.90
N SER A 49 -3.23 9.21 -8.69
CA SER A 49 -1.81 9.57 -8.53
C SER A 49 -0.83 8.45 -8.89
N LEU A 50 -1.31 7.20 -9.00
CA LEU A 50 -0.47 6.06 -9.34
C LEU A 50 -0.33 5.97 -10.85
N THR A 51 0.91 6.03 -11.32
CA THR A 51 1.25 5.95 -12.75
C THR A 51 2.41 5.01 -12.99
N HIS A 52 2.52 4.54 -14.21
CA HIS A 52 3.61 3.72 -14.69
C HIS A 52 3.93 4.09 -16.14
N PHE A 53 5.22 4.10 -16.49
CA PHE A 53 5.65 4.30 -17.86
C PHE A 53 5.74 2.95 -18.59
N SER A 54 5.19 2.90 -19.81
CA SER A 54 5.39 1.76 -20.70
C SER A 54 6.83 1.68 -21.21
N ASP A 55 7.18 0.58 -21.84
CA ASP A 55 8.51 0.42 -22.48
C ASP A 55 8.73 1.44 -23.60
N GLU A 56 7.67 1.96 -24.20
CA GLU A 56 7.70 3.02 -25.22
C GLU A 56 7.78 4.43 -24.61
N GLY A 57 7.71 4.54 -23.27
CA GLY A 57 7.78 5.81 -22.54
C GLY A 57 6.45 6.54 -22.42
N GLU A 58 5.33 5.89 -22.70
CA GLU A 58 4.00 6.46 -22.47
C GLU A 58 3.60 6.30 -21.01
N GLU A 59 3.06 7.37 -20.42
CA GLU A 59 2.58 7.36 -19.03
C GLU A 59 1.13 6.89 -18.97
N HIS A 60 0.89 5.78 -18.29
CA HIS A 60 -0.43 5.23 -18.05
C HIS A 60 -0.80 5.32 -16.56
N SER A 61 -2.08 5.40 -16.27
CA SER A 61 -2.59 5.22 -14.91
C SER A 61 -2.46 3.76 -14.48
N PHE A 62 -2.28 3.55 -13.19
CA PHE A 62 -2.01 2.25 -12.62
C PHE A 62 -2.98 1.94 -11.47
N VAL A 63 -3.51 0.73 -11.42
CA VAL A 63 -4.37 0.27 -10.34
C VAL A 63 -3.97 -1.14 -9.90
N VAL A 64 -4.02 -1.37 -8.61
CA VAL A 64 -3.85 -2.70 -8.01
C VAL A 64 -5.20 -3.19 -7.54
N VAL A 65 -5.66 -4.30 -8.12
CA VAL A 65 -6.82 -5.06 -7.64
C VAL A 65 -6.30 -6.10 -6.67
N GLU A 66 -6.60 -5.91 -5.40
CA GLU A 66 -6.14 -6.82 -4.37
C GLU A 66 -6.96 -8.11 -4.34
N SER A 67 -6.31 -9.22 -3.98
CA SER A 67 -7.01 -10.48 -3.77
C SER A 67 -7.94 -10.40 -2.57
N CYS A 68 -9.18 -10.85 -2.76
CA CYS A 68 -10.14 -11.07 -1.68
C CYS A 68 -10.16 -12.54 -1.21
N GLU A 69 -9.17 -13.34 -1.61
CA GLU A 69 -9.11 -14.76 -1.25
C GLU A 69 -8.51 -14.99 0.14
N THR A 70 -7.70 -14.06 0.63
CA THR A 70 -7.04 -14.14 1.94
C THR A 70 -7.47 -12.98 2.82
N PRO A 71 -7.85 -13.19 4.09
CA PRO A 71 -8.14 -12.10 5.01
C PRO A 71 -6.88 -11.26 5.24
N LYS A 72 -7.06 -9.97 5.53
CA LYS A 72 -5.95 -9.04 5.66
C LYS A 72 -6.25 -7.89 6.60
N TRP A 73 -5.21 -7.20 7.01
CA TRP A 73 -5.29 -5.97 7.78
C TRP A 73 -5.17 -4.74 6.88
N LYS A 74 -6.01 -3.75 7.16
CA LYS A 74 -5.92 -2.40 6.58
C LYS A 74 -5.66 -1.41 7.70
N MET A 75 -4.48 -0.80 7.70
CA MET A 75 -4.16 0.28 8.62
C MET A 75 -5.03 1.50 8.33
N GLN A 76 -5.66 2.06 9.35
CA GLN A 76 -6.38 3.33 9.30
C GLN A 76 -5.55 4.45 9.89
N THR A 77 -4.99 4.23 11.08
CA THR A 77 -4.05 5.18 11.70
C THR A 77 -2.87 4.43 12.32
N LEU A 78 -1.74 5.11 12.40
CA LEU A 78 -0.55 4.65 13.13
C LEU A 78 0.23 5.87 13.58
N LYS A 79 0.49 5.97 14.89
CA LYS A 79 1.13 7.13 15.49
C LYS A 79 2.15 6.69 16.54
N THR A 80 3.22 7.45 16.65
CA THR A 80 4.20 7.35 17.72
C THR A 80 4.30 8.66 18.48
N SER A 81 4.66 8.60 19.75
CA SER A 81 4.95 9.78 20.57
C SER A 81 6.40 9.79 21.04
N SER A 82 6.88 10.96 21.48
CA SER A 82 8.20 11.11 22.07
C SER A 82 8.32 10.48 23.47
N GLN A 83 7.22 10.04 24.05
CA GLN A 83 7.17 9.29 25.30
C GLN A 83 7.32 7.78 25.10
N GLY A 84 7.52 7.32 23.87
CA GLY A 84 7.61 5.90 23.56
C GLY A 84 6.26 5.20 23.42
N GLU A 85 5.20 5.96 23.18
CA GLU A 85 3.89 5.38 22.92
C GLU A 85 3.73 5.10 21.42
N LEU A 86 3.14 3.97 21.11
CA LEU A 86 2.72 3.60 19.75
C LEU A 86 1.24 3.27 19.79
N THR A 87 0.43 3.94 19.00
CA THR A 87 -1.00 3.67 18.85
C THR A 87 -1.35 3.41 17.41
N GLY A 88 -2.28 2.50 17.17
CA GLY A 88 -2.73 2.17 15.83
C GLY A 88 -4.16 1.69 15.76
N GLU A 89 -4.78 1.91 14.61
CA GLU A 89 -6.12 1.41 14.28
C GLU A 89 -6.02 0.57 13.01
N PHE A 90 -6.48 -0.67 13.10
CA PHE A 90 -6.37 -1.65 12.03
C PHE A 90 -7.71 -2.31 11.78
N GLN A 91 -8.24 -2.17 10.59
CA GLN A 91 -9.46 -2.83 10.17
C GLN A 91 -9.15 -4.23 9.65
N TYR A 92 -9.83 -5.24 10.21
CA TYR A 92 -9.83 -6.58 9.65
C TYR A 92 -10.74 -6.64 8.43
N LEU A 93 -10.20 -7.10 7.32
CA LEU A 93 -10.91 -7.33 6.07
C LEU A 93 -10.99 -8.83 5.82
N ALA A 94 -12.17 -9.39 6.01
CA ALA A 94 -12.43 -10.79 5.74
C ALA A 94 -12.26 -11.13 4.25
N SER A 95 -11.84 -12.35 3.95
CA SER A 95 -11.90 -12.89 2.60
C SER A 95 -13.31 -13.39 2.26
N LYS A 96 -13.52 -13.79 1.01
CA LYS A 96 -14.80 -14.41 0.58
C LYS A 96 -15.13 -15.70 1.34
N ARG A 97 -14.13 -16.35 1.92
CA ARG A 97 -14.24 -17.66 2.58
C ARG A 97 -13.89 -17.64 4.06
N SER A 98 -13.25 -16.55 4.52
CA SER A 98 -12.86 -16.42 5.92
C SER A 98 -14.04 -16.05 6.81
N GLY A 99 -13.91 -16.43 8.06
CA GLY A 99 -14.81 -16.07 9.13
C GLY A 99 -14.48 -14.73 9.75
N LYS A 100 -14.97 -14.54 10.98
CA LYS A 100 -14.63 -13.41 11.81
C LYS A 100 -13.18 -13.53 12.27
N LEU A 101 -12.59 -12.41 12.63
CA LEU A 101 -11.30 -12.38 13.30
C LEU A 101 -11.32 -13.24 14.57
N ASN A 102 -10.32 -14.09 14.73
CA ASN A 102 -10.00 -14.67 16.01
C ASN A 102 -9.14 -13.67 16.80
N GLU A 103 -9.77 -12.88 17.66
CA GLU A 103 -9.11 -11.80 18.40
C GLU A 103 -7.95 -12.28 19.27
N GLU A 104 -8.05 -13.50 19.82
CA GLU A 104 -7.00 -14.11 20.65
C GLU A 104 -5.73 -14.49 19.84
N SER A 105 -5.86 -14.61 18.52
CA SER A 105 -4.74 -14.95 17.63
C SER A 105 -3.92 -13.74 17.19
N LEU A 106 -4.41 -12.52 17.44
CA LEU A 106 -3.73 -11.31 16.98
C LEU A 106 -2.39 -11.14 17.70
N THR A 107 -1.34 -11.01 16.91
CA THR A 107 0.04 -10.92 17.38
C THR A 107 0.72 -9.71 16.75
N LEU A 108 1.41 -8.93 17.58
CA LEU A 108 2.33 -7.89 17.13
C LEU A 108 3.76 -8.43 17.15
N LEU A 109 4.44 -8.31 16.01
CA LEU A 109 5.88 -8.52 15.94
C LEU A 109 6.58 -7.16 15.84
N LEU A 110 7.60 -6.98 16.68
CA LEU A 110 8.55 -5.87 16.58
C LEU A 110 9.90 -6.41 16.12
N ASN A 111 10.39 -5.90 15.00
CA ASN A 111 11.65 -6.34 14.38
C ASN A 111 11.71 -7.87 14.14
N GLY A 112 10.56 -8.49 13.86
CA GLY A 112 10.42 -9.92 13.60
C GLY A 112 10.25 -10.79 14.85
N GLU A 113 10.27 -10.22 16.05
CA GLU A 113 10.07 -10.94 17.30
C GLU A 113 8.70 -10.64 17.91
N ASN A 114 8.07 -11.64 18.49
CA ASN A 114 6.77 -11.48 19.16
C ASN A 114 6.90 -10.50 20.33
N TYR A 115 6.07 -9.45 20.31
CA TYR A 115 6.05 -8.44 21.35
C TYR A 115 4.82 -8.59 22.24
N SER A 116 5.06 -9.01 23.49
CA SER A 116 4.00 -9.32 24.45
C SER A 116 3.50 -8.12 25.25
N ASN A 117 4.26 -7.01 25.28
CA ASN A 117 3.84 -5.79 26.00
C ASN A 117 3.00 -4.88 25.08
N VAL A 118 1.91 -5.42 24.59
CA VAL A 118 0.96 -4.76 23.71
C VAL A 118 -0.45 -4.99 24.24
N GLU A 119 -1.25 -3.94 24.21
CA GLU A 119 -2.69 -4.03 24.50
C GLU A 119 -3.47 -3.93 23.19
N PHE A 120 -4.43 -4.85 23.02
CA PHE A 120 -5.38 -4.81 21.93
C PHE A 120 -6.79 -4.67 22.47
N THR A 121 -7.54 -3.73 21.92
CA THR A 121 -8.99 -3.65 22.11
C THR A 121 -9.68 -3.73 20.75
N PHE A 122 -10.94 -4.19 20.74
CA PHE A 122 -11.65 -4.48 19.50
C PHE A 122 -13.03 -3.84 19.48
N GLU A 123 -13.34 -3.20 18.37
CA GLU A 123 -14.67 -2.66 18.10
C GLU A 123 -14.98 -2.76 16.60
N ASN A 124 -16.12 -3.37 16.23
CA ASN A 124 -16.62 -3.43 14.83
C ASN A 124 -15.59 -3.90 13.80
N GLN A 125 -14.82 -4.96 14.10
CA GLN A 125 -13.74 -5.49 13.28
C GLN A 125 -12.53 -4.54 13.14
N ILE A 126 -12.42 -3.55 14.01
CA ILE A 126 -11.24 -2.70 14.16
C ILE A 126 -10.49 -3.14 15.40
N ALA A 127 -9.20 -3.42 15.25
CA ALA A 127 -8.27 -3.61 16.35
C ALA A 127 -7.60 -2.27 16.65
N PHE A 128 -7.66 -1.86 17.90
CA PHE A 128 -6.90 -0.73 18.43
C PHE A 128 -5.69 -1.31 19.16
N LEU A 129 -4.53 -0.82 18.80
CA LEU A 129 -3.24 -1.24 19.31
C LEU A 129 -2.65 -0.14 20.17
N GLU A 130 -2.21 -0.50 21.39
CA GLU A 130 -1.47 0.39 22.27
C GLU A 130 -0.19 -0.32 22.78
N VAL A 131 0.94 0.35 22.61
CA VAL A 131 2.23 -0.05 23.15
C VAL A 131 2.82 1.13 23.89
N SER A 132 3.34 0.89 25.10
CA SER A 132 3.99 1.90 25.94
C SER A 132 5.46 1.61 26.12
N ASP A 133 6.21 2.64 26.53
CA ASP A 133 7.63 2.54 26.94
C ASP A 133 8.58 1.99 25.87
N LEU A 134 8.29 2.21 24.58
CA LEU A 134 9.24 1.90 23.51
C LEU A 134 10.44 2.86 23.58
N PRO A 135 11.67 2.34 23.68
CA PRO A 135 12.85 3.17 23.56
C PRO A 135 12.91 3.93 22.23
N PRO A 136 13.59 5.08 22.17
CA PRO A 136 13.84 5.74 20.89
C PRO A 136 14.55 4.82 19.91
N GLY A 137 14.05 4.74 18.67
CA GLY A 137 14.60 3.85 17.67
C GLY A 137 13.70 3.62 16.47
N ARG A 138 14.19 2.82 15.54
CA ARG A 138 13.46 2.36 14.36
C ARG A 138 12.91 0.97 14.62
N TYR A 139 11.63 0.78 14.36
CA TYR A 139 10.94 -0.48 14.54
C TYR A 139 10.26 -0.91 13.24
N THR A 140 10.40 -2.18 12.89
CA THR A 140 9.55 -2.82 11.89
C THR A 140 8.42 -3.51 12.64
N LEU A 141 7.20 -3.09 12.36
CA LEU A 141 5.97 -3.67 12.90
C LEU A 141 5.41 -4.68 11.92
N SER A 142 4.91 -5.80 12.43
CA SER A 142 4.05 -6.71 11.66
C SER A 142 2.88 -7.16 12.51
N LEU A 143 1.69 -7.21 11.90
CA LEU A 143 0.49 -7.80 12.50
C LEU A 143 0.15 -9.09 11.79
N GLU A 144 -0.05 -10.14 12.57
CA GLU A 144 -0.43 -11.47 12.12
C GLU A 144 -1.61 -11.96 12.95
N SER A 145 -2.54 -12.67 12.33
CA SER A 145 -3.66 -13.29 13.01
C SER A 145 -4.26 -14.41 12.17
N THR A 146 -5.23 -15.11 12.74
CA THR A 146 -6.08 -16.05 12.02
C THR A 146 -7.55 -15.64 12.16
N ASP A 147 -8.38 -16.20 11.31
CA ASP A 147 -9.83 -16.14 11.50
C ASP A 147 -10.32 -17.25 12.46
N GLU A 148 -11.63 -17.29 12.69
CA GLU A 148 -12.28 -18.30 13.54
C GLU A 148 -12.15 -19.75 13.01
N TYR A 149 -11.76 -19.91 11.74
CA TYR A 149 -11.52 -21.22 11.11
C TYR A 149 -10.02 -21.58 11.04
N GLY A 150 -9.13 -20.67 11.52
CA GLY A 150 -7.68 -20.86 11.49
C GLY A 150 -7.01 -20.45 10.19
N GLU A 151 -7.73 -19.76 9.29
CA GLU A 151 -7.11 -19.20 8.08
C GLU A 151 -6.28 -17.97 8.44
N ALA A 152 -5.00 -17.99 8.05
CA ALA A 152 -4.07 -16.91 8.38
C ALA A 152 -4.36 -15.65 7.55
N THR A 153 -4.26 -14.49 8.21
CA THR A 153 -4.28 -13.20 7.51
C THR A 153 -3.01 -13.01 6.69
N LYS A 154 -3.14 -12.25 5.58
CA LYS A 154 -1.93 -11.70 4.95
C LYS A 154 -1.25 -10.76 5.96
N PRO A 155 0.04 -11.01 6.30
CA PRO A 155 0.75 -10.16 7.25
C PRO A 155 0.75 -8.70 6.80
N TRP A 156 0.43 -7.80 7.71
CA TRP A 156 0.62 -6.37 7.49
C TRP A 156 1.96 -5.96 8.09
N SER A 157 2.70 -5.10 7.43
CA SER A 157 3.98 -4.61 7.95
C SER A 157 4.23 -3.15 7.59
N SER A 158 4.86 -2.44 8.51
CA SER A 158 5.30 -1.05 8.31
C SER A 158 6.51 -0.73 9.19
N VAL A 159 7.18 0.37 8.88
CA VAL A 159 8.28 0.90 9.67
C VAL A 159 7.80 2.15 10.41
N VAL A 160 8.12 2.23 11.70
CA VAL A 160 7.88 3.41 12.53
C VAL A 160 9.16 3.84 13.22
N TRP A 161 9.17 5.10 13.62
CA TRP A 161 10.25 5.70 14.38
C TRP A 161 9.69 6.25 15.69
N VAL A 162 10.32 5.89 16.80
CA VAL A 162 10.12 6.53 18.10
C VAL A 162 11.26 7.49 18.29
N GLU A 163 10.97 8.77 18.36
CA GLU A 163 11.99 9.84 18.45
C GLU A 163 11.87 10.57 19.79
N GLU A 164 12.99 10.94 20.38
CA GLU A 164 13.01 11.72 21.63
C GLU A 164 12.40 13.13 21.47
N LYS A 165 12.36 13.63 20.25
CA LYS A 165 11.82 14.95 19.90
C LYS A 165 10.90 14.82 18.69
N PRO A 166 9.86 15.67 18.60
CA PRO A 166 9.03 15.72 17.40
C PRO A 166 9.87 15.97 16.15
N PHE A 167 9.54 15.28 15.07
CA PHE A 167 10.22 15.44 13.78
C PHE A 167 10.22 16.92 13.34
N SER A 168 11.37 17.39 12.91
CA SER A 168 11.54 18.70 12.30
C SER A 168 12.26 18.57 10.95
N TRP A 169 11.72 19.18 9.92
CA TRP A 169 12.36 19.23 8.60
C TRP A 169 13.74 19.90 8.61
N ARG A 170 14.04 20.70 9.64
CA ARG A 170 15.37 21.32 9.83
C ARG A 170 16.45 20.30 10.19
N ASP A 171 16.05 19.18 10.79
CA ASP A 171 16.94 18.11 11.22
C ASP A 171 16.99 16.97 10.19
N ALA A 172 16.19 17.07 9.11
CA ALA A 172 16.10 16.05 8.09
C ALA A 172 17.28 16.12 7.11
N LEU A 173 17.90 14.97 6.85
CA LEU A 173 18.82 14.79 5.74
C LEU A 173 18.04 14.19 4.56
N ILE A 174 17.89 14.96 3.49
CA ILE A 174 17.16 14.55 2.30
C ILE A 174 18.16 14.04 1.26
N TYR A 175 17.99 12.78 0.85
CA TYR A 175 18.71 12.18 -0.25
C TYR A 175 17.83 12.14 -1.49
N GLN A 176 18.31 12.75 -2.57
CA GLN A 176 17.72 12.56 -3.90
C GLN A 176 18.65 11.68 -4.71
N VAL A 177 18.15 10.49 -5.11
CA VAL A 177 18.88 9.56 -5.97
C VAL A 177 18.27 9.64 -7.36
N VAL A 178 19.10 9.98 -8.34
CA VAL A 178 18.74 9.91 -9.76
C VAL A 178 19.29 8.58 -10.29
N VAL A 179 18.41 7.65 -10.61
CA VAL A 179 18.74 6.22 -10.87
C VAL A 179 19.71 6.06 -12.03
N ASP A 180 19.58 6.87 -13.08
CA ASP A 180 20.45 6.89 -14.26
C ASP A 180 21.84 7.47 -14.02
N ARG A 181 22.07 8.10 -12.85
CA ARG A 181 23.34 8.71 -12.46
C ARG A 181 24.00 8.06 -11.24
N PHE A 182 23.40 7.01 -10.73
CA PHE A 182 23.92 6.29 -9.58
C PHE A 182 24.90 5.21 -10.05
N TYR A 183 26.13 5.26 -9.56
CA TYR A 183 27.13 4.25 -9.87
C TYR A 183 26.70 2.88 -9.33
N ASN A 184 26.53 1.91 -10.21
CA ASN A 184 26.29 0.53 -9.82
C ASN A 184 27.60 -0.27 -9.98
N PRO A 185 28.30 -0.64 -8.88
CA PRO A 185 29.59 -1.31 -8.97
C PRO A 185 29.49 -2.75 -9.50
N GLU A 186 28.29 -3.33 -9.56
CA GLU A 186 28.07 -4.73 -9.96
C GLU A 186 27.60 -4.88 -11.42
N SER A 187 27.27 -3.79 -12.11
CA SER A 187 26.72 -3.91 -13.45
C SER A 187 27.74 -3.67 -14.53
N ALA A 188 28.04 -4.73 -15.27
CA ALA A 188 28.67 -4.64 -16.58
C ALA A 188 27.73 -4.02 -17.64
N LEU A 189 26.51 -3.62 -17.26
CA LEU A 189 25.48 -3.08 -18.15
C LEU A 189 25.64 -1.58 -18.44
N ASP A 190 26.35 -0.84 -17.59
CA ASP A 190 26.54 0.60 -17.74
C ASP A 190 27.56 1.00 -18.81
N THR A 191 28.20 0.03 -19.47
CA THR A 191 29.24 0.31 -20.47
C THR A 191 28.71 0.73 -21.84
N ASN A 192 27.38 0.69 -22.07
CA ASN A 192 26.78 0.92 -23.38
C ASN A 192 25.73 2.03 -23.44
N VAL A 193 25.53 2.79 -22.37
CA VAL A 193 24.61 3.95 -22.43
C VAL A 193 25.38 5.15 -22.99
N PRO A 194 25.03 5.66 -24.18
CA PRO A 194 25.67 6.86 -24.73
C PRO A 194 25.29 8.04 -23.81
N ILE A 195 26.26 8.61 -23.11
CA ILE A 195 26.07 9.87 -22.40
C ILE A 195 25.98 10.98 -23.44
N SER A 196 24.75 11.35 -23.79
CA SER A 196 24.51 12.58 -24.57
C SER A 196 24.29 13.72 -23.57
N TYR A 197 25.14 14.71 -23.61
CA TYR A 197 24.99 15.99 -22.91
C TYR A 197 24.14 16.93 -23.75
#